data_3b8e39f3b39f2462f9cdf8f0c79bb9f4
#
_entry.id   3b8e39f3b39f2462f9cdf8f0c79bb9f4
#
_cell.length_a   1.000
_cell.length_b   1.000
_cell.length_c   1.000
_cell.angle_alpha   90.00
_cell.angle_beta   90.00
_cell.angle_gamma   90.00
#
_symmetry.space_group_name_H-M   'P 1'
#
loop_
_entity.id
_entity.type
_entity.pdbx_description
1 polymer ?
#
loop_
_entity_poly.entity_id
_entity_poly.type
_entity_poly.pdbx_seq_one_letter_code
_entity_poly.pdbx_strand_id
1 'polypeptide(L)'
;DIFRYVPKQDGDHRLKDALLDAANVIDLESKKSYLIERHDMCGMLPCKYILYIIKRGKNSEIYHLKSKEPIKIRKPLSVVFEELDSNEFIYISRGCIANMENVQKVDRREWVCKNGDRVPISASLYAEIKEKLLDFWGSKIIHD
;
A
#
# COMPACT_ATOMS: atom_id res chain seq x y z
N ASP A 1 -14.18 6.62 -8.56
CA ASP A 1 -13.75 7.03 -7.26
C ASP A 1 -13.00 5.92 -6.54
N ILE A 2 -11.82 6.21 -6.05
CA ILE A 2 -11.03 5.18 -5.41
C ILE A 2 -11.44 4.95 -3.97
N PHE A 3 -12.16 5.90 -3.38
CA PHE A 3 -12.56 5.76 -2.01
C PHE A 3 -13.97 5.20 -1.92
N ARG A 4 -14.14 4.32 -0.96
CA ARG A 4 -15.46 3.84 -0.63
C ARG A 4 -15.84 4.48 0.69
N TYR A 5 -16.86 5.31 0.68
CA TYR A 5 -17.24 6.01 1.88
C TYR A 5 -17.81 5.06 2.92
N VAL A 6 -17.40 5.25 4.14
CA VAL A 6 -17.88 4.48 5.27
C VAL A 6 -18.54 5.47 6.23
N PRO A 7 -19.82 5.39 6.44
CA PRO A 7 -20.49 6.31 7.37
C PRO A 7 -19.96 6.12 8.77
N LYS A 8 -19.61 7.23 9.38
CA LYS A 8 -18.97 7.14 10.69
C LYS A 8 -19.88 6.68 11.79
N GLN A 9 -21.14 6.99 11.68
CA GLN A 9 -21.98 6.80 12.80
C GLN A 9 -22.60 5.49 12.91
N ASP A 10 -23.39 5.11 12.04
CA ASP A 10 -24.05 3.87 12.20
C ASP A 10 -23.29 2.79 11.58
N GLY A 11 -22.19 3.10 10.97
CA GLY A 11 -21.59 2.18 10.10
C GLY A 11 -20.81 1.09 10.71
N ASP A 12 -20.19 1.35 11.80
CA ASP A 12 -19.21 0.39 12.28
C ASP A 12 -19.80 -0.97 12.58
N HIS A 13 -20.87 -1.01 13.32
CA HIS A 13 -21.47 -2.28 13.65
C HIS A 13 -22.05 -2.96 12.44
N ARG A 14 -22.79 -2.25 11.65
CA ARG A 14 -23.41 -2.85 10.49
C ARG A 14 -22.46 -3.29 9.45
N LEU A 15 -21.40 -2.52 9.26
CA LEU A 15 -20.39 -2.90 8.29
C LEU A 15 -19.65 -4.13 8.73
N LYS A 16 -19.36 -4.26 9.99
CA LYS A 16 -18.70 -5.43 10.47
C LYS A 16 -19.57 -6.66 10.28
N ASP A 17 -20.81 -6.54 10.64
CA ASP A 17 -21.71 -7.66 10.48
C ASP A 17 -21.91 -8.05 9.03
N ALA A 18 -22.05 -7.07 8.20
CA ALA A 18 -22.19 -7.33 6.77
C ALA A 18 -20.94 -7.97 6.20
N LEU A 19 -19.81 -7.52 6.63
CA LEU A 19 -18.57 -8.10 6.16
C LEU A 19 -18.40 -9.53 6.65
N LEU A 20 -18.76 -9.80 7.86
CA LEU A 20 -18.64 -11.14 8.38
C LEU A 20 -19.60 -12.10 7.70
N ASP A 21 -20.79 -11.61 7.40
CA ASP A 21 -21.76 -12.47 6.77
C ASP A 21 -21.56 -12.61 5.30
N ALA A 22 -21.50 -11.48 4.64
CA ALA A 22 -21.46 -11.51 3.22
C ALA A 22 -20.14 -11.68 2.68
N ALA A 23 -19.15 -11.28 3.38
CA ALA A 23 -17.92 -11.27 2.80
C ALA A 23 -17.48 -12.53 2.52
N ASN A 24 -17.96 -13.40 2.93
CA ASN A 24 -17.34 -14.41 2.61
C ASN A 24 -15.95 -14.24 2.64
N VAL A 25 -15.26 -15.10 2.94
CA VAL A 25 -13.88 -15.18 3.08
C VAL A 25 -13.13 -14.84 1.87
N ILE A 26 -13.73 -14.93 0.73
CA ILE A 26 -13.07 -14.76 -0.53
C ILE A 26 -12.54 -13.38 -0.70
N ASP A 27 -13.34 -12.41 -0.43
CA ASP A 27 -12.91 -11.05 -0.67
C ASP A 27 -11.95 -10.53 0.35
N LEU A 28 -11.98 -11.06 1.54
CA LEU A 28 -11.10 -10.59 2.59
C LEU A 28 -9.63 -10.91 2.30
N GLU A 29 -9.38 -11.99 1.60
CA GLU A 29 -8.00 -12.36 1.34
C GLU A 29 -7.40 -11.57 0.21
N SER A 30 -8.17 -11.25 -0.79
CA SER A 30 -7.63 -10.61 -1.98
C SER A 30 -7.81 -9.11 -2.01
N LYS A 31 -8.57 -8.54 -1.07
CA LYS A 31 -8.90 -7.13 -1.16
C LYS A 31 -8.65 -6.40 0.13
N LYS A 32 -7.41 -6.38 0.52
CA LYS A 32 -7.06 -5.56 1.65
C LYS A 32 -7.24 -4.10 1.29
N SER A 33 -7.68 -3.33 2.26
CA SER A 33 -7.85 -1.89 2.10
C SER A 33 -7.27 -1.18 3.29
N TYR A 34 -6.78 0.02 3.05
CA TYR A 34 -6.23 0.85 4.10
C TYR A 34 -7.24 1.92 4.44
N LEU A 35 -7.59 2.05 5.71
CA LEU A 35 -8.53 3.06 6.15
C LEU A 35 -7.84 4.41 6.23
N ILE A 36 -8.37 5.39 5.52
CA ILE A 36 -7.86 6.75 5.57
C ILE A 36 -8.90 7.58 6.28
N GLU A 37 -8.47 8.17 7.39
CA GLU A 37 -9.36 9.01 8.18
C GLU A 37 -8.73 10.35 8.35
N ARG A 38 -9.39 11.39 7.87
CA ARG A 38 -8.92 12.76 8.02
C ARG A 38 -10.04 13.61 8.59
N HIS A 39 -9.68 14.85 8.90
CA HIS A 39 -10.61 15.78 9.49
C HIS A 39 -11.92 15.87 8.71
N ASP A 40 -11.82 15.88 7.40
CA ASP A 40 -12.97 16.13 6.53
C ASP A 40 -13.46 14.92 5.76
N MET A 41 -12.85 13.75 5.92
CA MET A 41 -13.30 12.60 5.16
C MET A 41 -12.81 11.30 5.81
N CYS A 42 -13.49 10.24 5.46
CA CYS A 42 -13.13 8.90 5.90
C CYS A 42 -13.41 7.96 4.75
N GLY A 43 -12.46 7.17 4.38
CA GLY A 43 -12.63 6.27 3.25
C GLY A 43 -11.65 5.12 3.25
N MET A 44 -11.93 4.15 2.40
CA MET A 44 -11.08 2.96 2.27
C MET A 44 -10.33 3.02 0.96
N LEU A 45 -9.04 2.86 1.02
CA LEU A 45 -8.19 2.81 -0.17
C LEU A 45 -7.72 1.38 -0.36
N PRO A 46 -8.14 0.72 -1.44
CA PRO A 46 -7.66 -0.65 -1.66
C PRO A 46 -6.15 -0.67 -1.81
N CYS A 47 -5.50 -1.55 -1.07
CA CYS A 47 -4.05 -1.60 -1.06
C CYS A 47 -3.45 -1.90 -2.42
N LYS A 48 -4.19 -2.59 -3.27
CA LYS A 48 -3.71 -2.91 -4.62
C LYS A 48 -3.48 -1.68 -5.48
N TYR A 49 -4.01 -0.52 -5.07
CA TYR A 49 -3.78 0.72 -5.81
C TYR A 49 -2.59 1.51 -5.28
N ILE A 50 -2.05 1.15 -4.13
CA ILE A 50 -0.95 1.89 -3.54
C ILE A 50 0.34 1.56 -4.27
N LEU A 51 1.07 2.60 -4.68
CA LEU A 51 2.37 2.45 -5.32
C LEU A 51 3.49 2.50 -4.30
N TYR A 52 3.56 3.58 -3.56
CA TYR A 52 4.56 3.77 -2.52
C TYR A 52 4.12 4.88 -1.59
N ILE A 53 4.74 4.93 -0.42
CA ILE A 53 4.38 5.91 0.61
C ILE A 53 5.66 6.58 1.07
N ILE A 54 5.66 7.90 1.07
CA ILE A 54 6.84 8.68 1.39
C ILE A 54 6.63 9.43 2.70
N LYS A 55 7.70 9.46 3.49
CA LYS A 55 7.71 10.21 4.72
C LYS A 55 7.80 11.70 4.44
N ARG A 56 6.95 12.48 5.09
CA ARG A 56 7.01 13.94 5.02
C ARG A 56 6.98 14.48 6.45
N GLY A 57 8.15 14.56 7.09
CA GLY A 57 8.22 14.96 8.49
C GLY A 57 7.53 13.94 9.36
N LYS A 58 6.51 14.38 10.09
CA LYS A 58 5.71 13.48 10.91
C LYS A 58 4.52 12.92 10.18
N ASN A 59 4.37 13.28 8.91
CA ASN A 59 3.25 12.85 8.09
C ASN A 59 3.72 11.91 7.01
N SER A 60 2.78 11.36 6.25
CA SER A 60 3.09 10.47 5.15
C SER A 60 2.27 10.84 3.93
N GLU A 61 2.79 10.55 2.75
CA GLU A 61 2.10 10.78 1.49
C GLU A 61 1.98 9.46 0.74
N ILE A 62 0.76 9.09 0.40
CA ILE A 62 0.49 7.84 -0.31
C ILE A 62 0.32 8.12 -1.79
N TYR A 63 1.18 7.54 -2.60
CA TYR A 63 1.08 7.63 -4.05
C TYR A 63 0.37 6.38 -4.56
N HIS A 64 -0.58 6.57 -5.46
CA HIS A 64 -1.45 5.49 -5.89
C HIS A 64 -1.79 5.59 -7.38
N LEU A 65 -2.42 4.53 -7.89
CA LEU A 65 -2.65 4.42 -9.33
C LEU A 65 -3.80 5.26 -9.87
N LYS A 66 -4.66 5.76 -9.00
CA LYS A 66 -5.88 6.42 -9.45
C LYS A 66 -5.77 7.91 -9.71
N SER A 67 -4.72 8.54 -9.21
CA SER A 67 -4.53 9.97 -9.38
C SER A 67 -3.07 10.30 -9.24
N LYS A 68 -2.64 11.41 -9.83
CA LYS A 68 -1.28 11.88 -9.66
C LYS A 68 -1.08 12.59 -8.34
N GLU A 69 -2.18 12.97 -7.70
CA GLU A 69 -2.11 13.66 -6.42
C GLU A 69 -1.96 12.65 -5.30
N PRO A 70 -0.94 12.78 -4.47
CA PRO A 70 -0.81 11.85 -3.34
C PRO A 70 -1.83 12.17 -2.26
N ILE A 71 -2.13 11.19 -1.46
CA ILE A 71 -3.02 11.35 -0.31
C ILE A 71 -2.14 11.62 0.91
N LYS A 72 -2.35 12.75 1.53
CA LYS A 72 -1.57 13.14 2.71
C LYS A 72 -2.29 12.69 3.97
N ILE A 73 -1.56 12.01 4.84
CA ILE A 73 -2.13 11.57 6.11
C ILE A 73 -1.21 12.00 7.24
N ARG A 74 -1.82 12.29 8.39
CA ARG A 74 -1.07 12.80 9.55
C ARG A 74 -0.64 11.65 10.43
N LYS A 75 0.15 10.76 9.89
CA LYS A 75 0.70 9.63 10.62
C LYS A 75 2.14 9.43 10.20
N PRO A 76 3.01 9.07 11.14
CA PRO A 76 4.39 8.74 10.77
C PRO A 76 4.41 7.51 9.89
N LEU A 77 5.44 7.41 9.06
CA LEU A 77 5.57 6.30 8.14
C LEU A 77 5.61 4.95 8.85
N SER A 78 6.25 4.89 10.01
CA SER A 78 6.33 3.65 10.77
C SER A 78 4.96 3.16 11.22
N VAL A 79 4.08 4.09 11.58
CA VAL A 79 2.72 3.72 11.99
C VAL A 79 1.94 3.20 10.80
N VAL A 80 2.09 3.86 9.65
CA VAL A 80 1.41 3.42 8.42
C VAL A 80 1.88 2.01 8.06
N PHE A 81 3.17 1.76 8.17
CA PHE A 81 3.73 0.46 7.84
C PHE A 81 3.12 -0.64 8.74
N GLU A 82 3.01 -0.36 10.02
CA GLU A 82 2.42 -1.32 10.94
C GLU A 82 0.94 -1.55 10.65
N GLU A 83 0.24 -0.49 10.32
CA GLU A 83 -1.19 -0.60 10.03
C GLU A 83 -1.46 -1.37 8.74
N LEU A 84 -0.59 -1.25 7.76
CA LEU A 84 -0.74 -1.99 6.53
C LEU A 84 -0.61 -3.50 6.78
N ASP A 85 0.30 -3.87 7.67
CA ASP A 85 0.46 -5.25 8.11
C ASP A 85 0.36 -6.24 6.96
N SER A 86 1.18 -6.04 5.95
CA SER A 86 1.09 -6.82 4.73
C SER A 86 2.48 -7.13 4.20
N ASN A 87 2.65 -8.35 3.72
CA ASN A 87 3.93 -8.78 3.19
C ASN A 87 4.28 -8.14 1.85
N GLU A 88 3.31 -7.49 1.21
CA GLU A 88 3.58 -6.83 -0.06
C GLU A 88 4.30 -5.50 0.10
N PHE A 89 4.29 -4.91 1.29
CA PHE A 89 4.90 -3.61 1.51
C PHE A 89 6.24 -3.74 2.19
N ILE A 90 7.26 -3.11 1.63
CA ILE A 90 8.61 -3.16 2.20
C ILE A 90 9.21 -1.76 2.20
N TYR A 91 10.15 -1.54 3.13
CA TYR A 91 10.92 -0.30 3.13
C TYR A 91 11.98 -0.40 2.03
N ILE A 92 12.00 0.57 1.14
CA ILE A 92 13.07 0.64 0.14
C ILE A 92 14.07 1.74 0.50
N SER A 93 13.75 2.54 1.50
CA SER A 93 14.67 3.50 2.09
C SER A 93 14.08 3.88 3.44
N ARG A 94 14.80 4.69 4.20
CA ARG A 94 14.30 5.12 5.51
C ARG A 94 12.99 5.85 5.40
N GLY A 95 12.77 6.55 4.32
CA GLY A 95 11.60 7.39 4.17
C GLY A 95 10.62 6.93 3.11
N CYS A 96 10.71 5.68 2.68
CA CYS A 96 9.81 5.21 1.65
C CYS A 96 9.46 3.73 1.81
N ILE A 97 8.16 3.46 1.78
CA ILE A 97 7.63 2.11 1.74
C ILE A 97 7.07 1.90 0.34
N ALA A 98 7.36 0.76 -0.26
CA ALA A 98 6.88 0.47 -1.61
C ALA A 98 6.07 -0.81 -1.64
N ASN A 99 5.16 -0.88 -2.58
CA ASN A 99 4.28 -2.04 -2.75
C ASN A 99 4.83 -2.95 -3.84
N MET A 100 5.21 -4.15 -3.47
CA MET A 100 5.77 -5.10 -4.43
C MET A 100 4.78 -5.54 -5.50
N GLU A 101 3.50 -5.37 -5.25
CA GLU A 101 2.50 -5.70 -6.26
C GLU A 101 2.48 -4.71 -7.42
N ASN A 102 2.96 -3.51 -7.19
CA ASN A 102 2.89 -2.45 -8.19
C ASN A 102 4.25 -2.00 -8.70
N VAL A 103 5.25 -2.84 -8.56
CA VAL A 103 6.56 -2.56 -9.12
C VAL A 103 6.67 -3.25 -10.47
N GLN A 104 7.25 -2.55 -11.43
CA GLN A 104 7.51 -3.11 -12.73
C GLN A 104 8.87 -3.77 -12.77
N LYS A 105 9.86 -3.11 -12.22
CA LYS A 105 11.24 -3.60 -12.22
C LYS A 105 12.09 -2.78 -11.27
N VAL A 106 13.28 -3.29 -10.98
CA VAL A 106 14.31 -2.53 -10.30
C VAL A 106 15.40 -2.29 -11.34
N ASP A 107 15.73 -1.03 -11.59
CA ASP A 107 16.66 -0.67 -12.64
C ASP A 107 17.61 0.39 -12.12
N ARG A 108 18.91 0.14 -12.16
CA ARG A 108 19.93 1.09 -11.72
C ARG A 108 19.69 1.56 -10.29
N ARG A 109 19.31 0.61 -9.44
CA ARG A 109 19.03 0.87 -8.02
C ARG A 109 17.85 1.81 -7.81
N GLU A 110 16.94 1.82 -8.77
CA GLU A 110 15.69 2.53 -8.62
C GLU A 110 14.53 1.57 -8.71
N TRP A 111 13.53 1.83 -7.90
CA TRP A 111 12.29 1.08 -7.89
C TRP A 111 11.39 1.72 -8.92
N VAL A 112 11.09 1.00 -9.98
CA VAL A 112 10.27 1.53 -11.07
C VAL A 112 8.86 1.00 -10.92
N CYS A 113 7.92 1.88 -10.65
CA CYS A 113 6.53 1.49 -10.44
C CYS A 113 5.82 1.23 -11.76
N LYS A 114 4.70 0.55 -11.65
CA LYS A 114 3.90 0.23 -12.85
C LYS A 114 3.44 1.46 -13.60
N ASN A 115 3.29 2.58 -12.92
CA ASN A 115 2.88 3.83 -13.56
C ASN A 115 4.06 4.61 -14.12
N GLY A 116 5.27 4.10 -13.98
CA GLY A 116 6.46 4.78 -14.48
C GLY A 116 7.24 5.58 -13.48
N ASP A 117 6.69 5.79 -12.29
CA ASP A 117 7.42 6.53 -11.26
C ASP A 117 8.67 5.77 -10.86
N ARG A 118 9.74 6.51 -10.62
CA ARG A 118 11.01 5.91 -10.20
C ARG A 118 11.38 6.46 -8.83
N VAL A 119 11.69 5.56 -7.92
CA VAL A 119 12.02 5.93 -6.54
C VAL A 119 13.36 5.31 -6.18
N PRO A 120 14.30 6.08 -5.66
CA PRO A 120 15.62 5.52 -5.35
C PRO A 120 15.56 4.52 -4.20
N ILE A 121 16.35 3.48 -4.31
CA ILE A 121 16.47 2.46 -3.28
C ILE A 121 17.73 2.75 -2.49
N SER A 122 17.63 2.64 -1.17
CA SER A 122 18.79 2.82 -0.31
C SER A 122 19.86 1.77 -0.64
N ALA A 123 21.11 2.22 -0.76
CA ALA A 123 22.19 1.32 -1.09
C ALA A 123 22.33 0.21 -0.06
N SER A 124 22.10 0.51 1.21
CA SER A 124 22.26 -0.48 2.25
C SER A 124 21.16 -1.53 2.25
N LEU A 125 20.03 -1.25 1.61
CA LEU A 125 18.91 -2.18 1.56
C LEU A 125 18.78 -2.89 0.22
N TYR A 126 19.58 -2.50 -0.75
CA TYR A 126 19.39 -2.97 -2.12
C TYR A 126 19.41 -4.49 -2.26
N ALA A 127 20.40 -5.13 -1.67
CA ALA A 127 20.53 -6.58 -1.79
C ALA A 127 19.34 -7.31 -1.15
N GLU A 128 18.94 -6.85 0.01
CA GLU A 128 17.81 -7.45 0.72
C GLU A 128 16.51 -7.24 -0.04
N ILE A 129 16.31 -6.05 -0.58
CA ILE A 129 15.12 -5.73 -1.33
C ILE A 129 15.05 -6.59 -2.59
N LYS A 130 16.17 -6.74 -3.28
CA LYS A 130 16.21 -7.55 -4.48
C LYS A 130 15.83 -8.99 -4.17
N GLU A 131 16.34 -9.52 -3.07
CA GLU A 131 16.03 -10.87 -2.68
C GLU A 131 14.55 -11.04 -2.36
N LYS A 132 13.99 -10.12 -1.58
CA LYS A 132 12.58 -10.17 -1.23
C LYS A 132 11.70 -10.07 -2.46
N LEU A 133 12.08 -9.23 -3.40
CA LEU A 133 11.31 -9.04 -4.61
C LEU A 133 11.35 -10.27 -5.50
N LEU A 134 12.51 -10.91 -5.59
CA LEU A 134 12.62 -12.14 -6.35
C LEU A 134 11.77 -13.26 -5.74
N ASP A 135 11.74 -13.33 -4.42
CA ASP A 135 10.89 -14.30 -3.74
C ASP A 135 9.42 -14.00 -3.98
N PHE A 136 9.04 -12.75 -3.91
CA PHE A 136 7.66 -12.35 -4.14
C PHE A 136 7.23 -12.67 -5.56
N TRP A 137 8.06 -12.34 -6.53
CA TRP A 137 7.76 -12.65 -7.93
C TRP A 137 7.79 -14.14 -8.20
N GLY A 138 8.71 -14.85 -7.55
CA GLY A 138 8.83 -16.29 -7.74
C GLY A 138 7.57 -17.04 -7.39
N SER A 139 6.85 -16.56 -6.40
CA SER A 139 5.61 -17.22 -5.99
C SER A 139 4.46 -16.93 -6.95
N LYS A 140 4.65 -15.98 -7.87
CA LYS A 140 3.59 -15.57 -8.79
C LYS A 140 3.87 -15.90 -10.25
N ILE A 141 5.08 -16.40 -10.55
CA ILE A 141 5.45 -16.70 -11.92
C ILE A 141 5.06 -18.12 -12.26
N ILE A 142 4.61 -18.31 -13.49
CA ILE A 142 4.38 -19.65 -14.00
C ILE A 142 5.65 -20.08 -14.68
N HIS A 143 6.22 -21.16 -14.19
CA HIS A 143 7.45 -21.69 -14.77
C HIS A 143 7.08 -22.77 -15.76
N ASP A 144 7.60 -22.64 -16.95
CA ASP A 144 7.38 -23.64 -17.99
C ASP A 144 8.49 -24.63 -18.05
#